data_bca0821fd3f54b6292c38a04546e1c0e
#
_entry.id   bca0821fd3f54b6292c38a04546e1c0e
#
_cell.length_a   1.000
_cell.length_b   1.000
_cell.length_c   1.000
_cell.angle_alpha   90.00
_cell.angle_beta   90.00
_cell.angle_gamma   90.00
#
_symmetry.space_group_name_H-M   'P 1'
#
loop_
_entity.id
_entity.type
_entity.pdbx_description
1 polymer ?
#
loop_
_entity_poly.entity_id
_entity_poly.type
_entity_poly.pdbx_seq_one_letter_code
_entity_poly.pdbx_strand_id
1 'polypeptide(L)'
;MQKKVSGKHSSMNGFAMMKGRVANVVLASALLLGGGLTAQAQNAALTTCSQSAATAIPQNPNWKANAAEWQKLKGEITLYMTNDMGRNGYYDQKPIAELMGEMAGTVDPECVLAVGDIHHFNGVTSTQDPLWLTNYEYVYSHPDLMLDWFPVCGNHEYRGNTQAFMDYGKVSRRWMMPAKYYTKVFDHKGTTIRVIFLDTTPLIDSYRKASEKYPDACKQDADAQLSWLDETLKNAKEDWVIVVGHHPIYAYTTKKENERLDMQKRLLPILHKYNNVAIYACGHIHNFQHIQKKGDNIDYVVNSSSSLARPVKPIDGTVFCSPADGFSVFTADKKQLRMSMIDKDGKIIHTVTKSK
;
A
#
# COMPACT_ATOMS: atom_id res chain seq x y z
N MET A 1 -59.06 32.85 -13.26
CA MET A 1 -58.92 34.21 -12.74
C MET A 1 -57.44 34.58 -12.80
N GLN A 2 -57.10 35.46 -13.73
CA GLN A 2 -55.77 36.07 -13.97
C GLN A 2 -55.48 37.20 -12.97
N LYS A 3 -54.24 37.41 -12.60
CA LYS A 3 -53.55 38.70 -12.38
C LYS A 3 -52.03 38.40 -12.39
N LYS A 4 -51.28 38.71 -13.39
CA LYS A 4 -50.56 39.87 -13.93
C LYS A 4 -49.90 40.73 -12.84
N VAL A 5 -48.54 40.72 -12.82
CA VAL A 5 -47.48 41.53 -13.45
C VAL A 5 -47.06 42.77 -12.62
N SER A 6 -45.78 42.88 -12.34
CA SER A 6 -44.83 43.98 -12.60
C SER A 6 -43.53 43.69 -11.88
N GLY A 7 -42.37 43.68 -12.41
CA GLY A 7 -41.70 44.43 -13.46
C GLY A 7 -41.02 45.69 -12.91
N LYS A 8 -39.73 45.64 -12.53
CA LYS A 8 -38.83 46.79 -12.59
C LYS A 8 -37.38 46.39 -12.93
N HIS A 9 -36.99 46.85 -14.07
CA HIS A 9 -35.58 47.01 -14.50
C HIS A 9 -34.91 48.17 -13.75
N SER A 10 -33.63 48.06 -13.49
CA SER A 10 -32.65 49.16 -13.37
C SER A 10 -31.27 48.53 -13.48
N SER A 11 -30.65 48.57 -14.58
CA SER A 11 -29.67 49.41 -15.28
C SER A 11 -28.42 49.78 -14.51
N MET A 12 -27.33 49.16 -15.02
CA MET A 12 -26.00 49.73 -15.40
C MET A 12 -25.19 50.58 -14.40
N ASN A 13 -24.00 50.19 -14.15
CA ASN A 13 -22.69 50.78 -14.54
C ASN A 13 -21.62 50.53 -13.46
N GLY A 14 -20.41 50.17 -13.89
CA GLY A 14 -19.24 50.24 -13.03
C GLY A 14 -18.07 49.36 -13.48
N PHE A 15 -17.60 49.54 -14.73
CA PHE A 15 -16.28 49.09 -15.16
C PHE A 15 -15.21 49.90 -14.46
N ALA A 16 -14.43 49.33 -13.58
CA ALA A 16 -13.19 49.90 -13.08
C ALA A 16 -12.02 49.08 -13.62
N MET A 17 -11.38 49.62 -14.65
CA MET A 17 -10.08 49.21 -15.15
C MET A 17 -9.00 49.52 -14.11
N MET A 18 -8.36 48.49 -13.55
CA MET A 18 -7.05 48.69 -12.92
C MET A 18 -5.94 48.41 -13.91
N LYS A 19 -5.26 49.51 -14.29
CA LYS A 19 -4.06 49.52 -15.14
C LYS A 19 -2.91 48.77 -14.43
N GLY A 20 -2.46 47.66 -14.98
CA GLY A 20 -1.20 47.04 -14.64
C GLY A 20 -0.02 47.89 -15.10
N ARG A 21 0.89 48.19 -14.20
CA ARG A 21 2.18 48.81 -14.54
C ARG A 21 3.10 47.75 -15.11
N VAL A 22 3.45 47.92 -16.38
CA VAL A 22 4.55 47.22 -17.03
C VAL A 22 5.85 47.85 -16.55
N ALA A 23 6.68 47.12 -15.86
CA ALA A 23 8.03 47.56 -15.52
C ALA A 23 8.93 47.38 -16.75
N ASN A 24 9.35 48.48 -17.34
CA ASN A 24 10.36 48.50 -18.39
C ASN A 24 11.72 48.12 -17.82
N VAL A 25 12.27 47.02 -18.28
CA VAL A 25 13.67 46.67 -18.09
C VAL A 25 14.46 47.46 -19.09
N VAL A 26 15.20 48.48 -18.64
CA VAL A 26 16.16 49.23 -19.46
C VAL A 26 17.41 48.38 -19.60
N LEU A 27 17.70 47.88 -20.79
CA LEU A 27 19.01 47.34 -21.15
C LEU A 27 20.00 48.52 -21.25
N ALA A 28 20.89 48.60 -20.28
CA ALA A 28 22.06 49.49 -20.43
C ALA A 28 23.18 48.69 -21.14
N SER A 29 23.41 49.07 -22.40
CA SER A 29 24.59 48.63 -23.15
C SER A 29 25.80 49.43 -22.64
N ALA A 30 26.69 48.77 -21.87
CA ALA A 30 27.99 49.34 -21.55
C ALA A 30 29.03 48.81 -22.55
N LEU A 31 29.64 49.70 -23.31
CA LEU A 31 30.76 49.43 -24.21
C LEU A 31 31.97 48.94 -23.42
N LEU A 32 32.61 47.94 -23.98
CA LEU A 32 33.90 47.38 -23.62
C LEU A 32 35.04 48.42 -23.71
N LEU A 33 35.80 48.52 -22.65
CA LEU A 33 37.21 48.84 -22.69
C LEU A 33 38.00 47.86 -21.86
N GLY A 34 39.05 47.32 -22.45
CA GLY A 34 39.74 46.13 -22.14
C GLY A 34 40.37 46.00 -20.74
N GLY A 35 40.46 44.79 -20.33
CA GLY A 35 41.25 44.35 -19.20
C GLY A 35 41.11 42.85 -19.07
N GLY A 36 42.15 42.13 -19.52
CA GLY A 36 42.16 40.68 -19.47
C GLY A 36 42.02 40.13 -18.04
N LEU A 37 40.86 39.57 -17.77
CA LEU A 37 40.65 38.66 -16.68
C LEU A 37 40.74 37.22 -17.22
N THR A 38 41.76 36.54 -16.79
CA THR A 38 42.19 35.22 -17.25
C THR A 38 41.07 34.15 -17.09
N ALA A 39 41.00 33.25 -18.04
CA ALA A 39 40.08 32.13 -18.12
C ALA A 39 40.01 31.21 -16.84
N GLN A 40 40.85 31.47 -15.87
CA GLN A 40 40.88 30.73 -14.58
C GLN A 40 39.75 31.17 -13.63
N ALA A 41 39.23 32.40 -13.71
CA ALA A 41 38.13 32.83 -12.82
C ALA A 41 36.75 32.32 -13.25
N GLN A 42 36.55 32.03 -14.53
CA GLN A 42 35.27 31.47 -15.03
C GLN A 42 35.21 29.94 -14.79
N ASN A 43 36.34 29.24 -14.77
CA ASN A 43 36.32 27.82 -14.40
C ASN A 43 36.09 27.58 -12.90
N ALA A 44 36.53 28.49 -12.02
CA ALA A 44 36.28 28.36 -10.59
C ALA A 44 34.81 28.57 -10.20
N ALA A 45 34.09 29.45 -10.92
CA ALA A 45 32.66 29.72 -10.69
C ALA A 45 31.76 28.59 -11.23
N LEU A 46 32.18 27.87 -12.28
CA LEU A 46 31.47 26.72 -12.83
C LEU A 46 31.73 25.43 -12.05
N THR A 47 32.88 25.34 -11.38
CA THR A 47 33.22 24.15 -10.58
C THR A 47 32.54 24.14 -9.22
N THR A 48 32.12 25.29 -8.70
CA THR A 48 31.38 25.38 -7.42
C THR A 48 29.89 25.15 -7.55
N CYS A 49 29.31 25.17 -8.77
CA CYS A 49 27.88 24.89 -8.99
C CYS A 49 27.61 23.40 -9.29
N SER A 50 28.64 22.60 -9.55
CA SER A 50 28.50 21.16 -9.86
C SER A 50 28.70 20.23 -8.65
N GLN A 51 28.90 20.79 -7.46
CA GLN A 51 28.98 20.04 -6.19
C GLN A 51 27.93 20.46 -5.18
N SER A 52 26.74 20.89 -5.63
CA SER A 52 25.56 20.65 -4.79
C SER A 52 25.36 19.15 -4.83
N ALA A 53 25.80 18.50 -3.78
CA ALA A 53 25.62 17.10 -3.53
C ALA A 53 24.23 16.66 -4.02
N ALA A 54 24.17 15.87 -5.09
CA ALA A 54 23.18 14.82 -5.10
C ALA A 54 23.35 14.13 -3.74
N THR A 55 22.47 14.44 -2.79
CA THR A 55 22.36 13.64 -1.58
C THR A 55 22.08 12.26 -2.09
N ALA A 56 23.13 11.45 -2.17
CA ALA A 56 22.99 10.02 -2.39
C ALA A 56 21.93 9.61 -1.39
N ILE A 57 20.84 9.03 -1.88
CA ILE A 57 19.88 8.33 -1.01
C ILE A 57 20.77 7.49 -0.10
N PRO A 58 20.69 7.60 1.23
CA PRO A 58 21.51 6.81 2.10
C PRO A 58 21.25 5.36 1.73
N GLN A 59 22.18 4.74 0.99
CA GLN A 59 22.12 3.31 0.78
C GLN A 59 22.22 2.73 2.17
N ASN A 60 21.15 2.08 2.64
CA ASN A 60 21.19 1.45 3.94
C ASN A 60 22.30 0.38 3.90
N PRO A 61 23.47 0.58 4.52
CA PRO A 61 24.56 -0.36 4.44
C PRO A 61 24.24 -1.70 5.09
N ASN A 62 23.17 -1.75 5.91
CA ASN A 62 22.85 -2.92 6.73
C ASN A 62 22.19 -4.05 5.92
N TRP A 63 21.35 -3.75 4.92
CA TRP A 63 20.68 -4.83 4.17
C TRP A 63 21.61 -5.68 3.33
N LYS A 64 22.75 -5.14 2.86
CA LYS A 64 23.77 -5.93 2.15
C LYS A 64 24.34 -7.07 3.02
N ALA A 65 24.46 -6.84 4.32
CA ALA A 65 24.91 -7.89 5.26
C ALA A 65 23.88 -9.02 5.41
N ASN A 66 22.59 -8.75 5.16
CA ASN A 66 21.50 -9.72 5.28
C ASN A 66 21.22 -10.47 3.97
N ALA A 67 21.80 -10.05 2.83
CA ALA A 67 21.46 -10.58 1.51
C ALA A 67 21.71 -12.10 1.37
N ALA A 68 22.73 -12.65 2.06
CA ALA A 68 22.99 -14.09 2.07
C ALA A 68 21.83 -14.92 2.65
N GLU A 69 21.03 -14.33 3.55
CA GLU A 69 19.89 -15.00 4.17
C GLU A 69 18.65 -15.05 3.25
N TRP A 70 18.58 -14.16 2.24
CA TRP A 70 17.41 -14.02 1.36
C TRP A 70 17.17 -15.25 0.50
N GLN A 71 18.22 -16.03 0.18
CA GLN A 71 18.07 -17.31 -0.53
C GLN A 71 17.11 -18.28 0.18
N LYS A 72 16.98 -18.18 1.50
CA LYS A 72 16.06 -18.99 2.29
C LYS A 72 14.60 -18.64 2.04
N LEU A 73 14.32 -17.48 1.42
CA LEU A 73 13.00 -16.98 1.09
C LEU A 73 12.53 -17.41 -0.32
N LYS A 74 13.39 -18.06 -1.11
CA LYS A 74 12.99 -18.61 -2.41
C LYS A 74 12.25 -19.91 -2.20
N GLY A 75 11.05 -20.03 -2.80
CA GLY A 75 10.21 -21.23 -2.78
C GLY A 75 9.83 -21.68 -4.19
N GLU A 76 8.98 -22.69 -4.30
CA GLU A 76 8.34 -23.02 -5.58
C GLU A 76 7.40 -21.89 -6.01
N ILE A 77 6.66 -21.33 -5.04
CA ILE A 77 5.88 -20.10 -5.20
C ILE A 77 6.40 -19.07 -4.19
N THR A 78 6.72 -17.87 -4.65
CA THR A 78 7.16 -16.77 -3.79
C THR A 78 6.30 -15.53 -4.09
N LEU A 79 5.67 -14.95 -3.04
CA LEU A 79 4.83 -13.76 -3.17
C LEU A 79 5.30 -12.70 -2.17
N TYR A 80 5.35 -11.44 -2.58
CA TYR A 80 5.55 -10.32 -1.66
C TYR A 80 4.21 -9.85 -1.08
N MET A 81 4.25 -9.29 0.13
CA MET A 81 3.11 -8.59 0.74
C MET A 81 3.57 -7.25 1.32
N THR A 82 2.91 -6.17 0.91
CA THR A 82 3.13 -4.80 1.37
C THR A 82 1.80 -4.11 1.66
N ASN A 83 1.79 -3.11 2.54
CA ASN A 83 0.60 -2.34 2.90
C ASN A 83 0.97 -1.03 3.60
N ASP A 84 -0.01 -0.13 3.79
CA ASP A 84 0.14 1.14 4.52
C ASP A 84 1.34 1.96 4.03
N MET A 85 1.61 1.91 2.74
CA MET A 85 2.87 2.35 2.17
C MET A 85 2.88 3.80 1.70
N GLY A 86 1.73 4.34 1.29
CA GLY A 86 1.66 5.63 0.60
C GLY A 86 2.01 6.83 1.46
N ARG A 87 3.20 7.39 1.28
CA ARG A 87 3.72 8.57 1.97
C ARG A 87 4.48 9.51 1.05
N ASN A 88 4.19 9.49 -0.27
CA ASN A 88 4.88 10.28 -1.29
C ASN A 88 6.41 10.09 -1.27
N GLY A 89 6.87 8.87 -0.96
CA GLY A 89 8.28 8.53 -0.84
C GLY A 89 8.96 8.99 0.45
N TYR A 90 8.21 9.59 1.40
CA TYR A 90 8.73 9.99 2.71
C TYR A 90 8.78 8.82 3.71
N TYR A 91 9.41 9.07 4.85
CA TYR A 91 9.74 8.07 5.87
C TYR A 91 10.57 6.94 5.24
N ASP A 92 10.29 5.71 5.62
CA ASP A 92 11.02 4.53 5.11
C ASP A 92 10.38 3.94 3.83
N GLN A 93 9.43 4.64 3.16
CA GLN A 93 8.76 4.11 1.98
C GLN A 93 9.72 3.82 0.83
N LYS A 94 10.58 4.79 0.44
CA LYS A 94 11.59 4.59 -0.63
C LYS A 94 12.65 3.57 -0.27
N PRO A 95 13.30 3.64 0.91
CA PRO A 95 14.26 2.61 1.34
C PRO A 95 13.69 1.20 1.31
N ILE A 96 12.44 1.00 1.78
CA ILE A 96 11.80 -0.32 1.75
C ILE A 96 11.48 -0.74 0.30
N ALA A 97 11.03 0.17 -0.56
CA ALA A 97 10.77 -0.14 -1.97
C ALA A 97 12.05 -0.55 -2.71
N GLU A 98 13.18 0.12 -2.45
CA GLU A 98 14.50 -0.27 -2.99
C GLU A 98 14.92 -1.63 -2.47
N LEU A 99 14.79 -1.89 -1.17
CA LEU A 99 15.07 -3.20 -0.58
C LEU A 99 14.21 -4.30 -1.21
N MET A 100 12.92 -4.07 -1.42
CA MET A 100 12.04 -5.01 -2.12
C MET A 100 12.55 -5.33 -3.53
N GLY A 101 13.01 -4.31 -4.26
CA GLY A 101 13.59 -4.48 -5.60
C GLY A 101 14.88 -5.30 -5.60
N GLU A 102 15.82 -4.94 -4.74
CA GLU A 102 17.09 -5.66 -4.61
C GLU A 102 16.90 -7.13 -4.17
N MET A 103 15.97 -7.36 -3.23
CA MET A 103 15.63 -8.72 -2.82
C MET A 103 14.95 -9.51 -3.93
N ALA A 104 14.15 -8.87 -4.79
CA ALA A 104 13.43 -9.56 -5.85
C ALA A 104 14.37 -10.31 -6.81
N GLY A 105 15.52 -9.74 -7.13
CA GLY A 105 16.56 -10.42 -7.92
C GLY A 105 17.09 -11.72 -7.30
N THR A 106 16.94 -11.90 -5.98
CA THR A 106 17.35 -13.12 -5.26
C THR A 106 16.19 -14.08 -5.04
N VAL A 107 15.03 -13.57 -4.57
CA VAL A 107 13.91 -14.42 -4.12
C VAL A 107 12.92 -14.74 -5.23
N ASP A 108 12.96 -13.97 -6.33
CA ASP A 108 12.18 -14.20 -7.54
C ASP A 108 10.67 -14.27 -7.28
N PRO A 109 10.06 -13.17 -6.78
CA PRO A 109 8.63 -13.18 -6.45
C PRO A 109 7.76 -13.15 -7.72
N GLU A 110 6.66 -13.90 -7.73
CA GLU A 110 5.70 -13.92 -8.84
C GLU A 110 4.84 -12.67 -8.89
N CYS A 111 4.56 -12.07 -7.73
CA CYS A 111 3.72 -10.88 -7.62
C CYS A 111 3.88 -10.16 -6.28
N VAL A 112 3.20 -9.02 -6.16
CA VAL A 112 3.06 -8.24 -4.92
C VAL A 112 1.58 -8.20 -4.49
N LEU A 113 1.30 -8.64 -3.27
CA LEU A 113 0.01 -8.47 -2.59
C LEU A 113 0.03 -7.10 -1.90
N ALA A 114 -0.74 -6.13 -2.41
CA ALA A 114 -0.80 -4.77 -1.88
C ALA A 114 -2.04 -4.58 -1.00
N VAL A 115 -1.87 -4.80 0.32
CA VAL A 115 -2.99 -5.03 1.24
C VAL A 115 -3.49 -3.74 1.90
N GLY A 116 -3.87 -2.76 1.06
CA GLY A 116 -4.58 -1.53 1.44
C GLY A 116 -3.70 -0.40 1.97
N ASP A 117 -4.31 0.79 2.04
CA ASP A 117 -3.70 2.05 2.41
C ASP A 117 -2.45 2.36 1.56
N ILE A 118 -2.65 2.24 0.23
CA ILE A 118 -1.64 2.54 -0.79
C ILE A 118 -1.44 4.05 -0.91
N HIS A 119 -2.47 4.82 -0.56
CA HIS A 119 -2.49 6.28 -0.63
C HIS A 119 -2.93 6.90 0.70
N HIS A 120 -2.01 7.55 1.42
CA HIS A 120 -2.33 8.35 2.61
C HIS A 120 -2.29 9.85 2.26
N PHE A 121 -3.14 10.71 2.88
CA PHE A 121 -4.15 10.37 3.89
C PHE A 121 -5.53 10.12 3.29
N ASN A 122 -5.79 10.56 2.09
CA ASN A 122 -6.98 10.28 1.32
C ASN A 122 -6.60 9.38 0.15
N GLY A 123 -7.54 8.59 -0.35
CA GLY A 123 -7.37 7.85 -1.57
C GLY A 123 -7.30 8.77 -2.79
N VAL A 124 -7.01 8.21 -3.94
CA VAL A 124 -6.98 8.93 -5.22
C VAL A 124 -8.35 9.48 -5.60
N THR A 125 -8.35 10.55 -6.37
CA THR A 125 -9.58 11.17 -6.91
C THR A 125 -9.93 10.67 -8.32
N SER A 126 -8.93 10.24 -9.07
CA SER A 126 -9.06 9.74 -10.45
C SER A 126 -7.91 8.80 -10.81
N THR A 127 -7.95 8.18 -11.97
CA THR A 127 -6.83 7.41 -12.54
C THR A 127 -5.65 8.27 -12.98
N GLN A 128 -5.81 9.59 -13.06
CA GLN A 128 -4.75 10.57 -13.33
C GLN A 128 -4.29 11.33 -12.09
N ASP A 129 -4.74 10.94 -10.90
CA ASP A 129 -4.31 11.58 -9.65
C ASP A 129 -2.78 11.48 -9.50
N PRO A 130 -2.06 12.60 -9.24
CA PRO A 130 -0.60 12.58 -9.05
C PRO A 130 -0.11 11.65 -7.95
N LEU A 131 -0.96 11.28 -7.00
CA LEU A 131 -0.62 10.31 -5.95
C LEU A 131 -0.22 8.94 -6.51
N TRP A 132 -0.70 8.55 -7.70
CA TRP A 132 -0.24 7.35 -8.36
C TRP A 132 1.25 7.36 -8.65
N LEU A 133 1.75 8.51 -9.09
CA LEU A 133 3.17 8.67 -9.41
C LEU A 133 4.02 8.71 -8.13
N THR A 134 3.59 9.49 -7.12
CA THR A 134 4.39 9.77 -5.94
C THR A 134 4.32 8.69 -4.85
N ASN A 135 3.23 7.91 -4.81
CA ASN A 135 3.07 6.80 -3.86
C ASN A 135 3.41 5.43 -4.46
N TYR A 136 3.30 5.27 -5.78
CA TYR A 136 3.39 3.95 -6.41
C TYR A 136 4.42 3.91 -7.55
N GLU A 137 4.17 4.55 -8.70
CA GLU A 137 4.97 4.33 -9.90
C GLU A 137 6.44 4.70 -9.74
N TYR A 138 6.75 5.88 -9.17
CA TYR A 138 8.13 6.33 -8.99
C TYR A 138 8.82 5.76 -7.74
N VAL A 139 8.05 5.25 -6.80
CA VAL A 139 8.57 4.64 -5.58
C VAL A 139 8.96 3.18 -5.85
N TYR A 140 8.04 2.40 -6.43
CA TYR A 140 8.25 0.97 -6.73
C TYR A 140 8.68 0.79 -8.19
N SER A 141 9.72 1.52 -8.60
CA SER A 141 10.20 1.59 -9.98
C SER A 141 11.40 0.69 -10.29
N HIS A 142 11.87 -0.10 -9.32
CA HIS A 142 12.94 -1.07 -9.56
C HIS A 142 12.52 -2.06 -10.66
N PRO A 143 13.41 -2.41 -11.63
CA PRO A 143 13.07 -3.32 -12.72
C PRO A 143 12.48 -4.65 -12.26
N ASP A 144 13.00 -5.23 -11.17
CA ASP A 144 12.53 -6.51 -10.63
C ASP A 144 11.20 -6.41 -9.85
N LEU A 145 10.64 -5.19 -9.70
CA LEU A 145 9.28 -4.95 -9.20
C LEU A 145 8.26 -4.67 -10.32
N MET A 146 8.65 -4.83 -11.60
CA MET A 146 7.72 -4.75 -12.73
C MET A 146 6.84 -6.00 -12.83
N LEU A 147 6.34 -6.46 -11.69
CA LEU A 147 5.48 -7.61 -11.47
C LEU A 147 4.00 -7.20 -11.44
N ASP A 148 3.10 -8.18 -11.43
CA ASP A 148 1.69 -7.96 -11.14
C ASP A 148 1.49 -7.60 -9.67
N TRP A 149 0.73 -6.55 -9.41
CA TRP A 149 0.34 -6.10 -8.08
C TRP A 149 -1.15 -6.37 -7.87
N PHE A 150 -1.48 -7.13 -6.84
CA PHE A 150 -2.85 -7.50 -6.47
C PHE A 150 -3.30 -6.70 -5.25
N PRO A 151 -4.00 -5.56 -5.43
CA PRO A 151 -4.37 -4.68 -4.34
C PRO A 151 -5.72 -5.02 -3.71
N VAL A 152 -5.92 -4.57 -2.47
CA VAL A 152 -7.22 -4.38 -1.83
C VAL A 152 -7.36 -2.94 -1.36
N CYS A 153 -8.60 -2.46 -1.18
CA CYS A 153 -8.84 -1.17 -0.55
C CYS A 153 -8.57 -1.23 0.96
N GLY A 154 -7.84 -0.25 1.47
CA GLY A 154 -7.83 0.08 2.89
C GLY A 154 -8.85 1.18 3.21
N ASN A 155 -8.88 1.62 4.46
CA ASN A 155 -9.80 2.69 4.85
C ASN A 155 -9.40 4.06 4.29
N HIS A 156 -8.15 4.24 3.88
CA HIS A 156 -7.70 5.48 3.25
C HIS A 156 -8.16 5.57 1.79
N GLU A 157 -8.23 4.48 1.03
CA GLU A 157 -8.83 4.45 -0.31
C GLU A 157 -10.31 4.84 -0.26
N TYR A 158 -11.02 4.46 0.80
CA TYR A 158 -12.44 4.81 1.01
C TYR A 158 -12.69 6.28 1.34
N ARG A 159 -11.64 7.08 1.56
CA ARG A 159 -11.72 8.55 1.66
C ARG A 159 -11.60 9.25 0.31
N GLY A 160 -11.30 8.51 -0.73
CA GLY A 160 -11.18 8.95 -2.10
C GLY A 160 -12.20 8.27 -3.02
N ASN A 161 -11.80 8.08 -4.27
CA ASN A 161 -12.60 7.41 -5.29
C ASN A 161 -12.17 5.96 -5.43
N THR A 162 -12.86 5.04 -4.77
CA THR A 162 -12.55 3.60 -4.80
C THR A 162 -12.74 2.98 -6.20
N GLN A 163 -13.58 3.56 -7.06
CA GLN A 163 -13.72 3.10 -8.44
C GLN A 163 -12.47 3.48 -9.26
N ALA A 164 -11.95 4.70 -9.09
CA ALA A 164 -10.70 5.12 -9.73
C ALA A 164 -9.51 4.26 -9.27
N PHE A 165 -9.50 3.83 -8.01
CA PHE A 165 -8.49 2.92 -7.48
C PHE A 165 -8.52 1.56 -8.20
N MET A 166 -9.71 0.97 -8.42
CA MET A 166 -9.86 -0.24 -9.25
C MET A 166 -9.49 0.01 -10.72
N ASP A 167 -10.00 1.10 -11.29
CA ASP A 167 -9.85 1.41 -12.72
C ASP A 167 -8.41 1.75 -13.12
N TYR A 168 -7.50 1.94 -12.16
CA TYR A 168 -6.09 2.18 -12.45
C TYR A 168 -5.42 1.04 -13.22
N GLY A 169 -5.94 -0.17 -13.14
CA GLY A 169 -5.54 -1.29 -14.00
C GLY A 169 -5.71 -1.04 -15.51
N LYS A 170 -6.51 -0.04 -15.91
CA LYS A 170 -6.63 0.42 -17.30
C LYS A 170 -5.47 1.34 -17.72
N VAL A 171 -4.70 1.87 -16.75
CA VAL A 171 -3.56 2.78 -16.95
C VAL A 171 -2.24 2.05 -16.74
N SER A 172 -2.10 1.36 -15.60
CA SER A 172 -0.90 0.60 -15.25
C SER A 172 -1.14 -0.89 -15.44
N ARG A 173 -0.37 -1.52 -16.33
CA ARG A 173 -0.48 -2.97 -16.57
C ARG A 173 -0.12 -3.83 -15.35
N ARG A 174 0.59 -3.26 -14.37
CA ARG A 174 0.95 -3.95 -13.12
C ARG A 174 -0.21 -4.04 -12.13
N TRP A 175 -1.25 -3.20 -12.26
CA TRP A 175 -2.33 -3.06 -11.29
C TRP A 175 -3.48 -4.02 -11.60
N MET A 176 -3.57 -5.12 -10.84
CA MET A 176 -4.48 -6.24 -11.09
C MET A 176 -5.60 -6.27 -10.05
N MET A 177 -6.60 -5.40 -10.17
CA MET A 177 -7.76 -5.33 -9.27
C MET A 177 -9.07 -5.53 -10.04
N PRO A 178 -9.50 -6.77 -10.28
CA PRO A 178 -10.69 -7.04 -11.09
C PRO A 178 -12.01 -6.69 -10.40
N ALA A 179 -12.03 -6.66 -9.07
CA ALA A 179 -13.19 -6.35 -8.24
C ALA A 179 -12.72 -5.85 -6.86
N LYS A 180 -13.65 -5.39 -6.02
CA LYS A 180 -13.35 -4.96 -4.63
C LYS A 180 -12.93 -6.13 -3.73
N TYR A 181 -13.47 -7.31 -3.99
CA TYR A 181 -13.05 -8.57 -3.41
C TYR A 181 -12.96 -9.63 -4.51
N TYR A 182 -11.95 -10.45 -4.47
CA TYR A 182 -11.64 -11.43 -5.53
C TYR A 182 -10.70 -12.52 -5.02
N THR A 183 -10.40 -13.49 -5.87
CA THR A 183 -9.42 -14.54 -5.57
C THR A 183 -8.47 -14.75 -6.74
N LYS A 184 -7.23 -15.13 -6.44
CA LYS A 184 -6.21 -15.53 -7.40
C LYS A 184 -5.62 -16.87 -6.97
N VAL A 185 -5.47 -17.78 -7.92
CA VAL A 185 -4.73 -19.03 -7.72
C VAL A 185 -3.39 -18.91 -8.41
N PHE A 186 -2.34 -19.27 -7.69
CA PHE A 186 -0.99 -19.48 -8.18
C PHE A 186 -0.73 -20.98 -8.25
N ASP A 187 -0.18 -21.44 -9.36
CA ASP A 187 0.18 -22.85 -9.60
C ASP A 187 1.58 -22.91 -10.21
N HIS A 188 2.48 -23.52 -9.51
CA HIS A 188 3.83 -23.75 -10.00
C HIS A 188 4.23 -25.21 -9.73
N LYS A 189 4.51 -25.98 -10.78
CA LYS A 189 4.89 -27.40 -10.71
C LYS A 189 3.93 -28.26 -9.87
N GLY A 190 2.66 -27.86 -9.82
CA GLY A 190 1.59 -28.54 -9.09
C GLY A 190 1.51 -28.19 -7.60
N THR A 191 2.33 -27.28 -7.08
CA THR A 191 2.07 -26.59 -5.80
C THR A 191 1.11 -25.46 -6.06
N THR A 192 0.03 -25.39 -5.27
CA THR A 192 -1.04 -24.42 -5.48
C THR A 192 -1.31 -23.57 -4.25
N ILE A 193 -1.44 -22.26 -4.45
CA ILE A 193 -1.88 -21.30 -3.43
C ILE A 193 -3.11 -20.57 -3.95
N ARG A 194 -4.20 -20.57 -3.18
CA ARG A 194 -5.30 -19.63 -3.36
C ARG A 194 -5.11 -18.45 -2.42
N VAL A 195 -5.02 -17.25 -2.97
CA VAL A 195 -5.12 -16.00 -2.20
C VAL A 195 -6.52 -15.42 -2.40
N ILE A 196 -7.21 -15.16 -1.30
CA ILE A 196 -8.53 -14.54 -1.24
C ILE A 196 -8.37 -13.11 -0.72
N PHE A 197 -8.75 -12.14 -1.53
CA PHE A 197 -8.63 -10.71 -1.28
C PHE A 197 -9.97 -10.16 -0.82
N LEU A 198 -10.03 -9.63 0.42
CA LEU A 198 -11.24 -9.08 1.03
C LEU A 198 -11.22 -7.57 1.09
N ASP A 199 -12.34 -6.97 0.77
CA ASP A 199 -12.63 -5.55 1.04
C ASP A 199 -13.17 -5.42 2.46
N THR A 200 -12.31 -5.14 3.42
CA THR A 200 -12.66 -5.18 4.84
C THR A 200 -13.23 -3.88 5.38
N THR A 201 -13.04 -2.74 4.71
CA THR A 201 -13.59 -1.45 5.16
C THR A 201 -15.12 -1.49 5.30
N PRO A 202 -15.90 -2.03 4.34
CA PRO A 202 -17.35 -2.13 4.46
C PRO A 202 -17.83 -3.17 5.50
N LEU A 203 -16.96 -4.04 5.98
CA LEU A 203 -17.29 -5.00 7.04
C LEU A 203 -17.32 -4.37 8.43
N ILE A 204 -16.92 -3.11 8.57
CA ILE A 204 -16.80 -2.40 9.84
C ILE A 204 -17.86 -1.30 9.90
N ASP A 205 -18.76 -1.41 10.87
CA ASP A 205 -19.94 -0.53 11.01
C ASP A 205 -19.59 0.94 11.17
N SER A 206 -18.49 1.26 11.84
CA SER A 206 -18.08 2.66 12.06
C SER A 206 -17.69 3.37 10.74
N TYR A 207 -17.12 2.66 9.76
CA TYR A 207 -16.85 3.22 8.43
C TYR A 207 -18.13 3.38 7.62
N ARG A 208 -19.05 2.42 7.67
CA ARG A 208 -20.34 2.50 6.98
C ARG A 208 -21.19 3.66 7.49
N LYS A 209 -21.15 3.94 8.80
CA LYS A 209 -21.91 5.04 9.44
C LYS A 209 -21.31 6.42 9.17
N ALA A 210 -20.02 6.51 8.83
CA ALA A 210 -19.33 7.78 8.60
C ALA A 210 -19.26 8.12 7.10
N SER A 211 -20.42 8.21 6.44
CA SER A 211 -20.55 8.37 4.98
C SER A 211 -19.94 9.66 4.42
N GLU A 212 -19.84 10.74 5.20
CA GLU A 212 -19.15 11.97 4.80
C GLU A 212 -17.66 11.73 4.56
N LYS A 213 -17.04 10.89 5.39
CA LYS A 213 -15.61 10.58 5.31
C LYS A 213 -15.31 9.37 4.45
N TYR A 214 -16.23 8.42 4.39
CA TYR A 214 -16.08 7.14 3.68
C TYR A 214 -17.30 6.91 2.76
N PRO A 215 -17.46 7.73 1.69
CA PRO A 215 -18.72 7.83 0.95
C PRO A 215 -19.16 6.53 0.26
N ASP A 216 -18.23 5.65 -0.02
CA ASP A 216 -18.50 4.37 -0.69
C ASP A 216 -18.68 3.19 0.26
N ALA A 217 -18.33 3.32 1.55
CA ALA A 217 -18.36 2.19 2.48
C ALA A 217 -19.77 1.66 2.73
N CYS A 218 -20.77 2.57 2.86
CA CYS A 218 -22.17 2.18 3.05
C CYS A 218 -22.84 1.64 1.78
N LYS A 219 -22.27 1.87 0.61
CA LYS A 219 -22.78 1.43 -0.69
C LYS A 219 -22.40 -0.02 -1.03
N GLN A 220 -21.42 -0.61 -0.32
CA GLN A 220 -20.98 -1.97 -0.56
C GLN A 220 -21.93 -2.97 0.09
N ASP A 221 -22.19 -4.05 -0.62
CA ASP A 221 -22.95 -5.18 -0.09
C ASP A 221 -22.03 -6.13 0.69
N ALA A 222 -21.98 -5.93 2.00
CA ALA A 222 -21.15 -6.75 2.89
C ALA A 222 -21.63 -8.20 2.95
N ASP A 223 -22.94 -8.45 2.88
CA ASP A 223 -23.50 -9.80 2.98
C ASP A 223 -23.26 -10.60 1.71
N ALA A 224 -23.29 -9.95 0.54
CA ALA A 224 -22.87 -10.57 -0.72
C ALA A 224 -21.39 -10.98 -0.68
N GLN A 225 -20.49 -10.15 -0.15
CA GLN A 225 -19.08 -10.49 0.00
C GLN A 225 -18.89 -11.68 0.95
N LEU A 226 -19.59 -11.70 2.10
CA LEU A 226 -19.49 -12.81 3.05
C LEU A 226 -20.03 -14.12 2.48
N SER A 227 -21.13 -14.07 1.72
CA SER A 227 -21.69 -15.23 1.01
C SER A 227 -20.71 -15.76 -0.06
N TRP A 228 -20.08 -14.85 -0.81
CA TRP A 228 -19.04 -15.19 -1.79
C TRP A 228 -17.80 -15.81 -1.12
N LEU A 229 -17.38 -15.30 0.03
CA LEU A 229 -16.27 -15.87 0.79
C LEU A 229 -16.57 -17.29 1.24
N ASP A 230 -17.78 -17.53 1.78
CA ASP A 230 -18.23 -18.85 2.21
C ASP A 230 -18.19 -19.85 1.04
N GLU A 231 -18.74 -19.49 -0.11
CA GLU A 231 -18.73 -20.34 -1.31
C GLU A 231 -17.31 -20.56 -1.85
N THR A 232 -16.46 -19.53 -1.82
CA THR A 232 -15.06 -19.61 -2.27
C THR A 232 -14.27 -20.58 -1.40
N LEU A 233 -14.40 -20.51 -0.07
CA LEU A 233 -13.71 -21.41 0.86
C LEU A 233 -14.22 -22.86 0.75
N LYS A 234 -15.54 -23.03 0.59
CA LYS A 234 -16.15 -24.35 0.37
C LYS A 234 -15.58 -25.07 -0.85
N ASN A 235 -15.28 -24.33 -1.91
CA ASN A 235 -14.81 -24.88 -3.18
C ASN A 235 -13.28 -24.89 -3.33
N ALA A 236 -12.54 -24.32 -2.36
CA ALA A 236 -11.07 -24.27 -2.41
C ALA A 236 -10.48 -25.69 -2.28
N LYS A 237 -9.58 -26.04 -3.22
CA LYS A 237 -8.91 -27.35 -3.32
C LYS A 237 -7.39 -27.20 -3.32
N GLU A 238 -6.91 -25.99 -3.26
CA GLU A 238 -5.49 -25.66 -3.35
C GLU A 238 -4.73 -26.20 -2.14
N ASP A 239 -3.43 -26.40 -2.30
CA ASP A 239 -2.55 -26.87 -1.23
C ASP A 239 -2.58 -25.92 -0.04
N TRP A 240 -2.65 -24.62 -0.31
CA TRP A 240 -2.68 -23.56 0.68
C TRP A 240 -3.74 -22.51 0.35
N VAL A 241 -4.46 -22.08 1.36
CA VAL A 241 -5.42 -20.97 1.27
C VAL A 241 -4.97 -19.86 2.21
N ILE A 242 -4.74 -18.68 1.65
CA ILE A 242 -4.38 -17.45 2.35
C ILE A 242 -5.53 -16.47 2.16
N VAL A 243 -5.99 -15.86 3.24
CA VAL A 243 -6.97 -14.77 3.19
C VAL A 243 -6.26 -13.48 3.55
N VAL A 244 -6.37 -12.46 2.69
CA VAL A 244 -5.82 -11.13 2.95
C VAL A 244 -6.91 -10.07 2.96
N GLY A 245 -6.78 -9.12 3.86
CA GLY A 245 -7.65 -7.95 3.94
C GLY A 245 -6.97 -6.86 4.75
N HIS A 246 -7.40 -5.61 4.61
CA HIS A 246 -6.66 -4.52 5.23
C HIS A 246 -6.74 -4.51 6.77
N HIS A 247 -7.93 -4.78 7.35
CA HIS A 247 -8.15 -4.65 8.80
C HIS A 247 -7.89 -5.97 9.55
N PRO A 248 -7.33 -5.90 10.78
CA PRO A 248 -7.05 -7.09 11.58
C PRO A 248 -8.31 -7.69 12.22
N ILE A 249 -8.30 -9.03 12.38
CA ILE A 249 -9.24 -9.77 13.23
C ILE A 249 -8.77 -9.73 14.68
N TYR A 250 -7.48 -9.96 14.90
CA TYR A 250 -6.81 -9.84 16.19
C TYR A 250 -5.57 -8.99 16.05
N ALA A 251 -5.39 -8.03 16.94
CA ALA A 251 -4.18 -7.21 17.03
C ALA A 251 -4.12 -6.43 18.34
N TYR A 252 -2.92 -6.17 18.85
CA TYR A 252 -2.70 -5.04 19.73
C TYR A 252 -2.78 -3.76 18.91
N THR A 253 -3.58 -2.81 19.36
CA THR A 253 -3.67 -1.47 18.76
C THR A 253 -4.31 -0.48 19.74
N THR A 254 -4.00 0.80 19.59
CA THR A 254 -4.68 1.91 20.26
C THR A 254 -5.93 2.38 19.50
N LYS A 255 -6.22 1.82 18.33
CA LYS A 255 -7.44 2.10 17.56
C LYS A 255 -8.66 1.51 18.26
N LYS A 256 -9.84 1.99 17.86
CA LYS A 256 -11.11 1.59 18.47
C LYS A 256 -11.32 0.06 18.36
N GLU A 257 -11.75 -0.54 19.44
CA GLU A 257 -11.96 -1.98 19.55
C GLU A 257 -13.06 -2.50 18.63
N ASN A 258 -14.09 -1.69 18.36
CA ASN A 258 -15.21 -2.08 17.51
C ASN A 258 -14.78 -2.53 16.10
N GLU A 259 -13.67 -2.03 15.56
CA GLU A 259 -13.15 -2.50 14.28
C GLU A 259 -12.86 -4.01 14.31
N ARG A 260 -12.14 -4.47 15.35
CA ARG A 260 -11.81 -5.89 15.53
C ARG A 260 -13.02 -6.74 15.87
N LEU A 261 -13.93 -6.22 16.70
CA LEU A 261 -15.16 -6.92 17.07
C LEU A 261 -16.07 -7.14 15.85
N ASP A 262 -16.22 -6.14 14.97
CA ASP A 262 -16.97 -6.29 13.71
C ASP A 262 -16.32 -7.33 12.80
N MET A 263 -14.98 -7.30 12.66
CA MET A 263 -14.23 -8.28 11.87
C MET A 263 -14.37 -9.70 12.43
N GLN A 264 -14.21 -9.88 13.74
CA GLN A 264 -14.40 -11.17 14.42
C GLN A 264 -15.81 -11.70 14.20
N LYS A 265 -16.82 -10.87 14.46
CA LYS A 265 -18.23 -11.24 14.32
C LYS A 265 -18.58 -11.75 12.92
N ARG A 266 -18.04 -11.09 11.87
CA ARG A 266 -18.41 -11.37 10.48
C ARG A 266 -17.55 -12.44 9.83
N LEU A 267 -16.26 -12.46 10.11
CA LEU A 267 -15.33 -13.34 9.39
C LEU A 267 -15.09 -14.69 10.11
N LEU A 268 -14.93 -14.72 11.43
CA LEU A 268 -14.57 -15.96 12.12
C LEU A 268 -15.53 -17.12 11.85
N PRO A 269 -16.88 -16.93 11.86
CA PRO A 269 -17.80 -18.02 11.58
C PRO A 269 -17.60 -18.67 10.21
N ILE A 270 -17.14 -17.87 9.23
CA ILE A 270 -16.89 -18.35 7.86
C ILE A 270 -15.49 -18.97 7.74
N LEU A 271 -14.47 -18.29 8.27
CA LEU A 271 -13.08 -18.76 8.21
C LEU A 271 -12.86 -20.10 8.89
N HIS A 272 -13.57 -20.37 10.01
CA HIS A 272 -13.47 -21.64 10.75
C HIS A 272 -14.28 -22.78 10.14
N LYS A 273 -15.23 -22.47 9.24
CA LYS A 273 -16.23 -23.45 8.78
C LYS A 273 -15.61 -24.63 8.02
N TYR A 274 -14.56 -24.40 7.24
CA TYR A 274 -13.98 -25.39 6.34
C TYR A 274 -12.59 -25.89 6.75
N ASN A 275 -11.99 -25.28 7.76
CA ASN A 275 -10.67 -25.64 8.30
C ASN A 275 -9.54 -25.67 7.25
N ASN A 276 -9.66 -24.88 6.19
CA ASN A 276 -8.72 -24.85 5.08
C ASN A 276 -7.92 -23.54 4.97
N VAL A 277 -8.26 -22.52 5.76
CA VAL A 277 -7.49 -21.28 5.81
C VAL A 277 -6.24 -21.49 6.66
N ALA A 278 -5.07 -21.28 6.06
CA ALA A 278 -3.79 -21.39 6.75
C ALA A 278 -3.41 -20.11 7.49
N ILE A 279 -3.54 -18.95 6.82
CA ILE A 279 -3.13 -17.63 7.32
C ILE A 279 -4.21 -16.60 6.95
N TYR A 280 -4.58 -15.75 7.91
CA TYR A 280 -5.22 -14.47 7.68
C TYR A 280 -4.17 -13.37 7.85
N ALA A 281 -3.86 -12.62 6.78
CA ALA A 281 -2.86 -11.56 6.83
C ALA A 281 -3.47 -10.19 6.52
N CYS A 282 -3.04 -9.15 7.24
CA CYS A 282 -3.60 -7.80 7.14
C CYS A 282 -2.53 -6.72 7.37
N GLY A 283 -2.92 -5.45 7.20
CA GLY A 283 -2.13 -4.25 7.49
C GLY A 283 -2.73 -3.40 8.60
N HIS A 284 -2.94 -2.10 8.31
CA HIS A 284 -3.70 -1.12 9.10
C HIS A 284 -3.04 -0.63 10.39
N ILE A 285 -2.30 -1.48 11.09
CA ILE A 285 -1.79 -1.19 12.45
C ILE A 285 -0.37 -0.62 12.43
N HIS A 286 0.39 -0.84 11.35
CA HIS A 286 1.75 -0.37 11.16
C HIS A 286 2.76 -0.95 12.16
N ASN A 287 2.68 -2.24 12.43
CA ASN A 287 3.68 -3.01 13.17
C ASN A 287 3.49 -4.48 12.86
N PHE A 288 4.53 -5.27 13.08
CA PHE A 288 4.42 -6.71 12.90
C PHE A 288 3.80 -7.38 14.11
N GLN A 289 2.84 -8.28 13.88
CA GLN A 289 2.28 -9.14 14.90
C GLN A 289 1.97 -10.51 14.32
N HIS A 290 2.28 -11.57 15.04
CA HIS A 290 1.83 -12.92 14.80
C HIS A 290 1.03 -13.38 16.02
N ILE A 291 -0.22 -13.73 15.81
CA ILE A 291 -1.15 -14.13 16.86
C ILE A 291 -1.72 -15.49 16.51
N GLN A 292 -1.64 -16.42 17.44
CA GLN A 292 -2.22 -17.74 17.36
C GLN A 292 -3.18 -17.96 18.52
N LYS A 293 -4.43 -18.24 18.23
CA LYS A 293 -5.45 -18.48 19.26
C LYS A 293 -5.50 -19.96 19.61
N LYS A 294 -5.64 -20.27 20.90
CA LYS A 294 -5.71 -21.65 21.38
C LYS A 294 -6.85 -22.40 20.69
N GLY A 295 -6.51 -23.53 20.06
CA GLY A 295 -7.47 -24.36 19.35
C GLY A 295 -7.89 -23.87 17.97
N ASP A 296 -7.24 -22.82 17.47
CA ASP A 296 -7.45 -22.28 16.14
C ASP A 296 -6.32 -22.72 15.19
N ASN A 297 -6.67 -23.14 13.99
CA ASN A 297 -5.70 -23.54 12.97
C ASN A 297 -5.19 -22.37 12.13
N ILE A 298 -5.81 -21.20 12.25
CA ILE A 298 -5.44 -20.01 11.48
C ILE A 298 -4.36 -19.23 12.23
N ASP A 299 -3.28 -18.87 11.54
CA ASP A 299 -2.35 -17.87 12.02
C ASP A 299 -2.82 -16.47 11.57
N TYR A 300 -2.99 -15.58 12.53
CA TYR A 300 -3.40 -14.18 12.29
C TYR A 300 -2.15 -13.31 12.28
N VAL A 301 -1.90 -12.69 11.15
CA VAL A 301 -0.68 -11.91 10.93
C VAL A 301 -1.04 -10.47 10.59
N VAL A 302 -0.50 -9.53 11.36
CA VAL A 302 -0.44 -8.13 10.97
C VAL A 302 0.92 -7.89 10.35
N ASN A 303 0.95 -7.57 9.06
CA ASN A 303 2.13 -7.09 8.37
C ASN A 303 2.33 -5.61 8.70
N SER A 304 3.56 -5.20 8.90
CA SER A 304 3.86 -3.81 9.22
C SER A 304 3.67 -2.91 8.00
N SER A 305 3.69 -1.61 8.26
CA SER A 305 3.70 -0.60 7.20
C SER A 305 5.02 -0.64 6.44
N SER A 306 4.96 -0.54 5.13
CA SER A 306 6.15 -0.34 4.30
C SER A 306 6.53 1.15 4.18
N SER A 307 6.30 1.92 5.27
CA SER A 307 6.66 3.34 5.32
C SER A 307 6.87 3.89 6.73
N LEU A 308 5.99 3.57 7.69
CA LEU A 308 5.99 4.20 9.02
C LEU A 308 5.45 3.25 10.07
N ALA A 309 6.29 2.78 10.96
CA ALA A 309 5.93 1.87 12.03
C ALA A 309 5.33 2.54 13.27
N ARG A 310 4.69 1.75 14.12
CA ARG A 310 4.07 2.16 15.38
C ARG A 310 4.42 1.20 16.52
N PRO A 311 4.42 1.67 17.78
CA PRO A 311 4.64 0.81 18.94
C PRO A 311 3.64 -0.34 19.03
N VAL A 312 4.08 -1.46 19.59
CA VAL A 312 3.29 -2.67 19.79
C VAL A 312 3.56 -3.27 21.16
N LYS A 313 2.59 -4.01 21.71
CA LYS A 313 2.71 -4.81 22.93
C LYS A 313 2.07 -6.19 22.67
N PRO A 314 2.52 -7.23 23.37
CA PRO A 314 1.87 -8.53 23.33
C PRO A 314 0.42 -8.46 23.85
N ILE A 315 -0.45 -9.29 23.25
CA ILE A 315 -1.80 -9.61 23.72
C ILE A 315 -1.93 -11.12 23.86
N ASP A 316 -3.06 -11.60 24.36
CA ASP A 316 -3.33 -13.03 24.44
C ASP A 316 -3.20 -13.71 23.06
N GLY A 317 -2.39 -14.76 22.99
CA GLY A 317 -2.07 -15.49 21.77
C GLY A 317 -0.93 -14.89 20.94
N THR A 318 -0.26 -13.81 21.38
CA THR A 318 0.90 -13.26 20.65
C THR A 318 2.06 -14.24 20.67
N VAL A 319 2.46 -14.69 19.49
CA VAL A 319 3.67 -15.49 19.24
C VAL A 319 4.88 -14.59 19.00
N PHE A 320 4.66 -13.50 18.24
CA PHE A 320 5.68 -12.51 17.93
C PHE A 320 5.07 -11.13 17.74
N CYS A 321 5.79 -10.09 18.13
CA CYS A 321 5.46 -8.71 17.75
C CYS A 321 6.72 -7.84 17.68
N SER A 322 6.72 -6.87 16.76
CA SER A 322 7.82 -5.92 16.56
C SER A 322 7.31 -4.56 16.08
N PRO A 323 7.84 -3.44 16.60
CA PRO A 323 7.53 -2.10 16.13
C PRO A 323 8.33 -1.71 14.86
N ALA A 324 9.01 -2.64 14.21
CA ALA A 324 9.74 -2.39 12.98
C ALA A 324 8.77 -2.15 11.82
N ASP A 325 9.18 -1.36 10.85
CA ASP A 325 8.58 -1.23 9.53
C ASP A 325 9.23 -2.21 8.53
N GLY A 326 8.55 -2.48 7.43
CA GLY A 326 9.01 -3.44 6.44
C GLY A 326 7.88 -4.08 5.64
N PHE A 327 8.11 -5.29 5.17
CA PHE A 327 7.18 -6.07 4.35
C PHE A 327 7.30 -7.57 4.66
N SER A 328 6.50 -8.40 4.00
CA SER A 328 6.59 -9.84 4.19
C SER A 328 6.75 -10.61 2.88
N VAL A 329 7.30 -11.81 2.98
CA VAL A 329 7.49 -12.74 1.88
C VAL A 329 6.79 -14.05 2.20
N PHE A 330 5.82 -14.43 1.36
CA PHE A 330 5.25 -15.78 1.37
C PHE A 330 6.09 -16.69 0.49
N THR A 331 6.38 -17.89 0.98
CA THR A 331 6.98 -18.96 0.20
C THR A 331 6.24 -20.26 0.44
N ALA A 332 6.00 -21.04 -0.60
CA ALA A 332 5.33 -22.32 -0.46
C ALA A 332 5.94 -23.40 -1.35
N ASP A 333 5.81 -24.62 -0.84
CA ASP A 333 5.85 -25.86 -1.57
C ASP A 333 4.67 -26.76 -1.14
N LYS A 334 4.57 -27.99 -1.64
CA LYS A 334 3.47 -28.91 -1.27
C LYS A 334 3.41 -29.26 0.21
N LYS A 335 4.51 -29.14 0.94
CA LYS A 335 4.64 -29.59 2.34
C LYS A 335 4.57 -28.44 3.32
N GLN A 336 4.97 -27.23 2.89
CA GLN A 336 5.14 -26.11 3.80
C GLN A 336 4.74 -24.78 3.14
N LEU A 337 3.99 -23.97 3.91
CA LEU A 337 3.76 -22.55 3.64
C LEU A 337 4.48 -21.74 4.72
N ARG A 338 5.27 -20.74 4.31
CA ARG A 338 5.93 -19.80 5.21
C ARG A 338 5.55 -18.37 4.87
N MET A 339 5.43 -17.53 5.89
CA MET A 339 5.35 -16.08 5.77
C MET A 339 6.45 -15.47 6.62
N SER A 340 7.46 -14.90 5.98
CA SER A 340 8.62 -14.30 6.64
C SER A 340 8.47 -12.79 6.69
N MET A 341 8.60 -12.20 7.88
CA MET A 341 8.56 -10.76 8.14
C MET A 341 9.97 -10.19 7.96
N ILE A 342 10.10 -9.19 7.10
CA ILE A 342 11.35 -8.55 6.71
C ILE A 342 11.31 -7.10 7.21
N ASP A 343 12.28 -6.70 8.03
CA ASP A 343 12.40 -5.30 8.44
C ASP A 343 13.06 -4.45 7.34
N LYS A 344 13.07 -3.14 7.53
CA LYS A 344 13.66 -2.18 6.59
C LYS A 344 15.15 -2.36 6.33
N ASP A 345 15.85 -3.10 7.20
CA ASP A 345 17.25 -3.43 7.05
C ASP A 345 17.46 -4.78 6.31
N GLY A 346 16.39 -5.37 5.79
CA GLY A 346 16.40 -6.63 5.04
C GLY A 346 16.62 -7.87 5.90
N LYS A 347 16.45 -7.75 7.21
CA LYS A 347 16.60 -8.86 8.15
C LYS A 347 15.30 -9.64 8.26
N ILE A 348 15.39 -10.96 8.20
CA ILE A 348 14.26 -11.85 8.54
C ILE A 348 14.10 -11.83 10.07
N ILE A 349 13.07 -11.14 10.57
CA ILE A 349 12.85 -10.96 12.01
C ILE A 349 11.91 -12.01 12.61
N HIS A 350 11.07 -12.63 11.80
CA HIS A 350 10.17 -13.71 12.19
C HIS A 350 9.68 -14.49 10.98
N THR A 351 9.33 -15.77 11.18
CA THR A 351 8.70 -16.61 10.14
C THR A 351 7.54 -17.41 10.75
N VAL A 352 6.36 -17.23 10.20
CA VAL A 352 5.20 -18.11 10.42
C VAL A 352 5.33 -19.32 9.53
N THR A 353 5.13 -20.52 10.05
CA THR A 353 5.25 -21.77 9.28
C THR A 353 4.04 -22.65 9.46
N LYS A 354 3.44 -23.07 8.35
CA LYS A 354 2.40 -24.10 8.29
C LYS A 354 2.97 -25.32 7.59
N SER A 355 2.74 -26.49 8.15
CA SER A 355 3.12 -27.79 7.56
C SER A 355 1.90 -28.68 7.42
N LYS A 356 1.87 -29.50 6.36
CA LYS A 356 0.86 -30.58 6.18
C LYS A 356 1.24 -31.82 6.96
#